data_07c3f30a87b7354d752d5842d2f412c3
#
_entry.id   07c3f30a87b7354d752d5842d2f412c3
#
_cell.length_a   1.000
_cell.length_b   1.000
_cell.length_c   1.000
_cell.angle_alpha   90.00
_cell.angle_beta   90.00
_cell.angle_gamma   90.00
#
_symmetry.space_group_name_H-M   'P 1'
#
loop_
_entity.id
_entity.type
_entity.pdbx_description
1 polymer ?
#
loop_
_entity_poly.entity_id
_entity_poly.type
_entity_poly.pdbx_seq_one_letter_code
_entity_poly.pdbx_strand_id
1 'polypeptide(L)'
;MLGKKTSPKALPKRRGFILYQGPSMLDGAPIVVIATLSTSNVKTGDAIQTWILRDDMNPVEATKTGDDSSICGSCPHRHFNNGACYVNVGQAPNQIWKSYKRGLYEQYDHKLHADYFRSRVVRLGAYGDPAAVPFEVFHIIARLARAHTGYTHQANHKNFDKRYFTLCQVSADSPKQATKYQKQGAKTFRVAMEGDGLLPGEIECLSDSDGIQCVDCKLCDGVSQNIAIAVHGSRSSKFNTAIIARG
;
A
#
# COMPACT_ATOMS: atom_id res chain seq x y z
N MET A 1 -5.51 49.32 6.55
CA MET A 1 -6.62 48.37 6.20
C MET A 1 -6.10 46.97 6.31
N LEU A 2 -6.46 46.22 7.35
CA LEU A 2 -6.11 44.81 7.53
C LEU A 2 -6.98 43.97 6.60
N GLY A 3 -6.40 43.35 5.61
CA GLY A 3 -7.09 42.46 4.68
C GLY A 3 -7.71 41.29 5.43
N LYS A 4 -9.04 41.10 5.30
CA LYS A 4 -9.75 39.93 5.82
C LYS A 4 -9.11 38.67 5.26
N LYS A 5 -8.46 37.85 6.10
CA LYS A 5 -8.08 36.48 5.77
C LYS A 5 -9.38 35.72 5.49
N THR A 6 -9.67 35.47 4.22
CA THR A 6 -10.74 34.58 3.84
C THR A 6 -10.36 33.16 4.29
N SER A 7 -11.17 32.57 5.14
CA SER A 7 -11.01 31.15 5.51
C SER A 7 -11.06 30.29 4.24
N PRO A 8 -10.20 29.28 4.11
CA PRO A 8 -10.21 28.42 2.95
C PRO A 8 -11.60 27.79 2.79
N LYS A 9 -12.18 27.92 1.58
CA LYS A 9 -13.48 27.34 1.25
C LYS A 9 -13.40 25.82 1.42
N ALA A 10 -14.33 25.24 2.20
CA ALA A 10 -14.38 23.80 2.39
C ALA A 10 -14.55 23.07 1.05
N LEU A 11 -13.75 22.03 0.84
CA LEU A 11 -13.83 21.24 -0.39
C LEU A 11 -15.18 20.49 -0.45
N PRO A 12 -15.78 20.34 -1.66
CA PRO A 12 -16.97 19.54 -1.85
C PRO A 12 -16.79 18.10 -1.36
N LYS A 13 -17.81 17.53 -0.76
CA LYS A 13 -17.74 16.16 -0.24
C LYS A 13 -17.61 15.16 -1.39
N ARG A 14 -16.57 14.34 -1.40
CA ARG A 14 -16.28 13.30 -2.38
C ARG A 14 -16.01 11.98 -1.66
N ARG A 15 -16.30 10.85 -2.33
CA ARG A 15 -15.96 9.50 -1.83
C ARG A 15 -14.52 9.13 -2.11
N GLY A 16 -14.03 9.50 -3.30
CA GLY A 16 -12.71 9.18 -3.79
C GLY A 16 -12.59 9.39 -5.30
N PHE A 17 -11.46 8.99 -5.85
CA PHE A 17 -11.10 9.22 -7.24
C PHE A 17 -10.50 7.97 -7.87
N ILE A 18 -10.70 7.78 -9.17
CA ILE A 18 -9.95 6.84 -10.01
C ILE A 18 -8.63 7.54 -10.37
N LEU A 19 -7.51 7.03 -9.85
CA LEU A 19 -6.18 7.58 -10.11
C LEU A 19 -5.57 7.04 -11.39
N TYR A 20 -5.91 5.79 -11.75
CA TYR A 20 -5.38 5.09 -12.92
C TYR A 20 -6.36 4.00 -13.36
N GLN A 21 -6.44 3.80 -14.65
CA GLN A 21 -7.13 2.67 -15.29
C GLN A 21 -6.31 2.30 -16.53
N GLY A 22 -5.82 1.06 -16.59
CA GLY A 22 -4.96 0.61 -17.67
C GLY A 22 -4.25 -0.70 -17.35
N PRO A 23 -3.20 -1.07 -18.11
CA PRO A 23 -2.48 -2.32 -17.91
C PRO A 23 -1.64 -2.32 -16.63
N SER A 24 -1.60 -3.47 -15.95
CA SER A 24 -0.65 -3.71 -14.86
C SER A 24 0.79 -3.71 -15.38
N MET A 25 1.69 -3.05 -14.63
CA MET A 25 3.13 -3.09 -14.93
C MET A 25 3.74 -4.47 -14.68
N LEU A 26 3.06 -5.37 -13.97
CA LEU A 26 3.56 -6.71 -13.67
C LEU A 26 3.34 -7.67 -14.85
N ASP A 27 2.15 -7.66 -15.46
CA ASP A 27 1.77 -8.66 -16.47
C ASP A 27 0.89 -8.13 -17.61
N GLY A 28 0.53 -6.83 -17.60
CA GLY A 28 -0.29 -6.20 -18.63
C GLY A 28 -1.79 -6.39 -18.50
N ALA A 29 -2.28 -7.12 -17.50
CA ALA A 29 -3.71 -7.31 -17.30
C ALA A 29 -4.41 -6.01 -16.85
N PRO A 30 -5.71 -5.83 -17.13
CA PRO A 30 -6.41 -4.58 -16.84
C PRO A 30 -6.57 -4.38 -15.32
N ILE A 31 -6.14 -3.23 -14.83
CA ILE A 31 -6.26 -2.83 -13.42
C ILE A 31 -6.87 -1.43 -13.29
N VAL A 32 -7.42 -1.16 -12.12
CA VAL A 32 -7.88 0.16 -11.70
C VAL A 32 -7.28 0.52 -10.34
N VAL A 33 -6.89 1.79 -10.17
CA VAL A 33 -6.40 2.34 -8.89
C VAL A 33 -7.38 3.37 -8.38
N ILE A 34 -7.90 3.16 -7.18
CA ILE A 34 -8.91 4.01 -6.56
C ILE A 34 -8.35 4.58 -5.26
N ALA A 35 -8.40 5.90 -5.10
CA ALA A 35 -8.16 6.57 -3.83
C ALA A 35 -9.50 6.80 -3.11
N THR A 36 -9.64 6.32 -1.87
CA THR A 36 -10.78 6.63 -1.00
C THR A 36 -10.40 7.68 0.02
N LEU A 37 -11.22 8.74 0.15
CA LEU A 37 -10.94 9.89 1.00
C LEU A 37 -11.33 9.68 2.48
N SER A 38 -11.96 8.56 2.80
CA SER A 38 -12.28 8.18 4.18
C SER A 38 -11.95 6.71 4.42
N THR A 39 -11.60 6.38 5.65
CA THR A 39 -11.28 5.04 6.08
C THR A 39 -11.77 4.81 7.51
N SER A 40 -12.07 3.55 7.84
CA SER A 40 -12.34 3.08 9.20
C SER A 40 -11.13 2.35 9.80
N ASN A 41 -9.97 2.38 9.14
CA ASN A 41 -8.78 1.68 9.62
C ASN A 41 -8.10 2.47 10.76
N VAL A 42 -8.29 2.00 11.98
CA VAL A 42 -7.78 2.64 13.21
C VAL A 42 -6.25 2.76 13.20
N LYS A 43 -5.53 1.75 12.71
CA LYS A 43 -4.05 1.74 12.68
C LYS A 43 -3.48 2.82 11.75
N THR A 44 -4.13 3.10 10.64
CA THR A 44 -3.67 4.10 9.68
C THR A 44 -4.17 5.52 9.99
N GLY A 45 -5.13 5.66 10.90
CA GLY A 45 -5.83 6.91 11.12
C GLY A 45 -6.65 7.32 9.90
N ASP A 46 -6.84 8.62 9.67
CA ASP A 46 -7.63 9.18 8.56
C ASP A 46 -6.87 9.25 7.22
N ALA A 47 -5.84 8.42 7.03
CA ALA A 47 -5.09 8.36 5.79
C ALA A 47 -6.00 8.05 4.59
N ILE A 48 -5.77 8.73 3.47
CA ILE A 48 -6.31 8.33 2.18
C ILE A 48 -5.79 6.94 1.85
N GLN A 49 -6.67 5.99 1.52
CA GLN A 49 -6.28 4.64 1.13
C GLN A 49 -6.31 4.51 -0.39
N THR A 50 -5.28 3.93 -1.00
CA THR A 50 -5.33 3.55 -2.41
C THR A 50 -5.52 2.04 -2.56
N TRP A 51 -6.35 1.65 -3.51
CA TRP A 51 -6.76 0.28 -3.78
C TRP A 51 -6.43 -0.05 -5.21
N ILE A 52 -5.61 -1.06 -5.41
CA ILE A 52 -5.23 -1.56 -6.73
C ILE A 52 -6.04 -2.83 -6.95
N LEU A 53 -6.88 -2.83 -7.96
CA LEU A 53 -7.88 -3.86 -8.20
C LEU A 53 -7.81 -4.33 -9.66
N ARG A 54 -8.20 -5.57 -9.94
CA ARG A 54 -8.53 -5.98 -11.32
C ARG A 54 -9.72 -5.13 -11.78
N ASP A 55 -9.63 -4.58 -12.98
CA ASP A 55 -10.74 -3.81 -13.55
C ASP A 55 -11.89 -4.74 -13.98
N ASP A 56 -11.56 -5.85 -14.59
CA ASP A 56 -12.48 -6.80 -15.21
C ASP A 56 -13.07 -7.85 -14.25
N MET A 57 -12.51 -8.00 -13.05
CA MET A 57 -12.82 -9.08 -12.11
C MET A 57 -12.90 -8.59 -10.67
N ASN A 58 -13.87 -9.09 -9.89
CA ASN A 58 -13.94 -8.72 -8.48
C ASN A 58 -12.80 -9.36 -7.64
N PRO A 59 -12.39 -8.73 -6.53
CA PRO A 59 -11.24 -9.20 -5.74
C PRO A 59 -11.40 -10.61 -5.17
N VAL A 60 -12.63 -11.04 -4.86
CA VAL A 60 -12.88 -12.38 -4.29
C VAL A 60 -12.65 -13.44 -5.37
N GLU A 61 -13.09 -13.19 -6.59
CA GLU A 61 -12.87 -14.08 -7.72
C GLU A 61 -11.38 -14.10 -8.09
N ALA A 62 -10.76 -12.93 -8.27
CA ALA A 62 -9.34 -12.82 -8.59
C ALA A 62 -8.45 -13.59 -7.61
N THR A 63 -8.75 -13.56 -6.30
CA THR A 63 -8.01 -14.34 -5.30
C THR A 63 -8.28 -15.84 -5.35
N LYS A 64 -9.45 -16.28 -5.82
CA LYS A 64 -9.76 -17.72 -5.97
C LYS A 64 -9.08 -18.32 -7.20
N THR A 65 -9.04 -17.58 -8.29
CA THR A 65 -8.45 -18.03 -9.58
C THR A 65 -6.95 -17.83 -9.65
N GLY A 66 -6.38 -16.96 -8.80
CA GLY A 66 -4.97 -16.57 -8.82
C GLY A 66 -4.69 -15.35 -9.71
N ASP A 67 -5.72 -14.77 -10.34
CA ASP A 67 -5.60 -13.57 -11.18
C ASP A 67 -5.25 -12.31 -10.39
N ASP A 68 -5.32 -12.37 -9.04
CA ASP A 68 -4.75 -11.34 -8.15
C ASP A 68 -3.22 -11.20 -8.31
N SER A 69 -2.54 -12.09 -9.06
CA SER A 69 -1.15 -11.92 -9.48
C SER A 69 -0.91 -10.62 -10.24
N SER A 70 -1.88 -10.15 -10.99
CA SER A 70 -1.79 -8.90 -11.74
C SER A 70 -1.68 -7.66 -10.86
N ILE A 71 -2.08 -7.75 -9.60
CA ILE A 71 -2.03 -6.65 -8.63
C ILE A 71 -1.13 -6.93 -7.44
N CYS A 72 -0.79 -8.18 -7.16
CA CYS A 72 0.04 -8.60 -6.03
C CYS A 72 1.32 -9.31 -6.47
N GLY A 73 1.49 -9.58 -7.76
CA GLY A 73 2.67 -10.22 -8.35
C GLY A 73 3.02 -11.55 -7.71
N SER A 74 4.30 -11.70 -7.39
CA SER A 74 4.88 -12.88 -6.75
C SER A 74 4.82 -12.87 -5.23
N CYS A 75 4.01 -11.98 -4.61
CA CYS A 75 3.87 -11.92 -3.16
C CYS A 75 3.53 -13.32 -2.59
N PRO A 76 4.33 -13.85 -1.65
CA PRO A 76 4.12 -15.18 -1.09
C PRO A 76 2.85 -15.27 -0.25
N HIS A 77 2.38 -14.13 0.25
CA HIS A 77 1.27 -14.06 1.19
C HIS A 77 -0.11 -14.01 0.52
N ARG A 78 -0.19 -14.11 -0.81
CA ARG A 78 -1.46 -14.15 -1.53
C ARG A 78 -2.37 -15.27 -1.01
N HIS A 79 -3.66 -15.01 -0.92
CA HIS A 79 -4.65 -16.01 -0.49
C HIS A 79 -4.67 -17.24 -1.40
N PHE A 80 -4.47 -17.04 -2.71
CA PHE A 80 -4.34 -18.13 -3.67
C PHE A 80 -3.25 -19.15 -3.29
N ASN A 81 -2.13 -18.67 -2.73
CA ASN A 81 -1.03 -19.49 -2.25
C ASN A 81 -1.24 -20.01 -0.81
N ASN A 82 -2.46 -19.92 -0.27
CA ASN A 82 -2.75 -20.15 1.14
C ASN A 82 -1.89 -19.29 2.10
N GLY A 83 -1.44 -18.13 1.63
CA GLY A 83 -0.52 -17.25 2.34
C GLY A 83 -1.15 -16.47 3.49
N ALA A 84 -0.31 -15.68 4.15
CA ALA A 84 -0.62 -14.96 5.38
C ALA A 84 -1.23 -13.56 5.16
N CYS A 85 -1.62 -13.18 3.93
CA CYS A 85 -2.20 -11.86 3.68
C CYS A 85 -3.38 -11.61 4.62
N TYR A 86 -3.29 -10.52 5.40
CA TYR A 86 -4.32 -10.14 6.37
C TYR A 86 -5.50 -9.40 5.76
N VAL A 87 -5.41 -8.97 4.49
CA VAL A 87 -6.48 -8.22 3.82
C VAL A 87 -7.68 -9.15 3.58
N ASN A 88 -8.82 -8.82 4.18
CA ASN A 88 -10.06 -9.51 3.89
C ASN A 88 -10.65 -8.98 2.58
N VAL A 89 -10.42 -9.71 1.50
CA VAL A 89 -10.84 -9.30 0.14
C VAL A 89 -12.36 -9.21 -0.04
N GLY A 90 -13.12 -9.96 0.76
CA GLY A 90 -14.59 -9.92 0.76
C GLY A 90 -15.19 -8.66 1.37
N GLN A 91 -14.41 -7.93 2.15
CA GLN A 91 -14.82 -6.68 2.80
C GLN A 91 -14.48 -5.45 1.96
N ALA A 92 -13.57 -4.57 2.46
CA ALA A 92 -13.29 -3.28 1.83
C ALA A 92 -12.91 -3.40 0.33
N PRO A 93 -11.97 -4.24 -0.11
CA PRO A 93 -11.64 -4.34 -1.53
C PRO A 93 -12.85 -4.63 -2.41
N ASN A 94 -13.69 -5.59 -2.02
CA ASN A 94 -14.89 -5.97 -2.79
C ASN A 94 -15.95 -4.85 -2.80
N GLN A 95 -16.15 -4.15 -1.68
CA GLN A 95 -17.09 -3.04 -1.61
C GLN A 95 -16.64 -1.85 -2.48
N ILE A 96 -15.35 -1.57 -2.52
CA ILE A 96 -14.76 -0.52 -3.36
C ILE A 96 -14.90 -0.89 -4.83
N TRP A 97 -14.60 -2.13 -5.21
CA TRP A 97 -14.79 -2.62 -6.58
C TRP A 97 -16.26 -2.51 -7.02
N LYS A 98 -17.22 -2.94 -6.18
CA LYS A 98 -18.65 -2.78 -6.44
C LYS A 98 -19.05 -1.31 -6.59
N SER A 99 -18.49 -0.42 -5.78
CA SER A 99 -18.75 1.01 -5.86
C SER A 99 -18.18 1.61 -7.14
N TYR A 100 -16.99 1.17 -7.56
CA TYR A 100 -16.39 1.53 -8.83
C TYR A 100 -17.27 1.10 -10.01
N LYS A 101 -17.71 -0.16 -10.05
CA LYS A 101 -18.60 -0.67 -11.11
C LYS A 101 -19.96 0.04 -11.19
N ARG A 102 -20.37 0.69 -10.12
CA ARG A 102 -21.57 1.57 -10.09
C ARG A 102 -21.28 3.02 -10.48
N GLY A 103 -20.05 3.36 -10.88
CA GLY A 103 -19.66 4.71 -11.28
C GLY A 103 -19.60 5.73 -10.12
N LEU A 104 -19.34 5.29 -8.88
CA LEU A 104 -19.36 6.18 -7.72
C LEU A 104 -18.04 6.92 -7.48
N TYR A 105 -17.03 6.69 -8.30
CA TYR A 105 -15.76 7.40 -8.28
C TYR A 105 -15.55 8.13 -9.59
N GLU A 106 -15.23 9.41 -9.50
CA GLU A 106 -14.87 10.23 -10.67
C GLU A 106 -13.39 10.08 -11.01
N GLN A 107 -13.03 10.35 -12.26
CA GLN A 107 -11.64 10.37 -12.68
C GLN A 107 -10.88 11.50 -11.97
N TYR A 108 -9.67 11.21 -11.52
CA TYR A 108 -8.80 12.23 -10.92
C TYR A 108 -8.37 13.23 -11.98
N ASP A 109 -8.65 14.50 -11.71
CA ASP A 109 -8.11 15.64 -12.44
C ASP A 109 -7.20 16.44 -11.49
N HIS A 110 -5.93 16.62 -11.89
CA HIS A 110 -4.96 17.29 -11.03
C HIS A 110 -5.33 18.73 -10.69
N LYS A 111 -5.92 19.47 -11.64
CA LYS A 111 -6.30 20.88 -11.44
C LYS A 111 -7.48 21.03 -10.48
N LEU A 112 -8.40 20.08 -10.49
CA LEU A 112 -9.63 20.11 -9.70
C LEU A 112 -9.50 19.42 -8.35
N HIS A 113 -8.65 18.39 -8.25
CA HIS A 113 -8.69 17.44 -7.11
C HIS A 113 -7.41 17.42 -6.27
N ALA A 114 -6.34 18.13 -6.65
CA ALA A 114 -5.07 18.15 -5.91
C ALA A 114 -5.23 18.50 -4.42
N ASP A 115 -6.14 19.43 -4.11
CA ASP A 115 -6.32 19.94 -2.76
C ASP A 115 -6.89 18.89 -1.78
N TYR A 116 -7.55 17.83 -2.28
CA TYR A 116 -7.98 16.71 -1.43
C TYR A 116 -6.82 15.92 -0.83
N PHE A 117 -5.63 16.02 -1.41
CA PHE A 117 -4.43 15.29 -0.99
C PHE A 117 -3.46 16.13 -0.17
N ARG A 118 -3.39 17.46 -0.39
CA ARG A 118 -2.34 18.36 0.12
C ARG A 118 -2.11 18.33 1.65
N SER A 119 -3.16 18.19 2.44
CA SER A 119 -3.04 18.17 3.90
C SER A 119 -3.10 16.76 4.50
N ARG A 120 -3.18 15.73 3.66
CA ARG A 120 -3.47 14.35 4.07
C ARG A 120 -2.26 13.44 3.88
N VAL A 121 -2.24 12.38 4.67
CA VAL A 121 -1.34 11.24 4.44
C VAL A 121 -2.00 10.27 3.49
N VAL A 122 -1.24 9.66 2.58
CA VAL A 122 -1.73 8.67 1.63
C VAL A 122 -1.04 7.34 1.86
N ARG A 123 -1.82 6.26 1.98
CA ARG A 123 -1.32 4.89 1.98
C ARG A 123 -1.38 4.32 0.57
N LEU A 124 -0.21 3.99 0.02
CA LEU A 124 -0.08 3.38 -1.29
C LEU A 124 -0.29 1.87 -1.17
N GLY A 125 -1.30 1.33 -1.86
CA GLY A 125 -1.59 -0.09 -1.85
C GLY A 125 -2.16 -0.61 -0.53
N ALA A 126 -3.30 -0.09 -0.07
CA ALA A 126 -4.05 -0.73 1.02
C ALA A 126 -4.51 -2.15 0.65
N TYR A 127 -4.69 -2.40 -0.64
CA TYR A 127 -4.78 -3.71 -1.29
C TYR A 127 -4.13 -3.62 -2.67
N GLY A 128 -3.38 -4.65 -3.05
CA GLY A 128 -2.51 -4.67 -4.23
C GLY A 128 -1.15 -4.01 -3.98
N ASP A 129 -0.18 -4.35 -4.79
CA ASP A 129 1.20 -3.87 -4.69
C ASP A 129 1.39 -2.62 -5.56
N PRO A 130 1.95 -1.52 -5.03
CA PRO A 130 2.21 -0.31 -5.79
C PRO A 130 3.00 -0.53 -7.09
N ALA A 131 3.89 -1.51 -7.15
CA ALA A 131 4.66 -1.82 -8.35
C ALA A 131 3.81 -2.34 -9.53
N ALA A 132 2.54 -2.68 -9.32
CA ALA A 132 1.60 -2.99 -10.40
C ALA A 132 1.14 -1.74 -11.18
N VAL A 133 1.41 -0.54 -10.67
CA VAL A 133 0.95 0.75 -11.20
C VAL A 133 2.12 1.49 -11.83
N PRO A 134 1.94 2.29 -12.92
CA PRO A 134 2.99 3.17 -13.40
C PRO A 134 3.47 4.13 -12.29
N PHE A 135 4.79 4.23 -12.11
CA PHE A 135 5.41 5.01 -11.02
C PHE A 135 4.86 6.44 -10.93
N GLU A 136 4.67 7.11 -12.05
CA GLU A 136 4.23 8.49 -12.16
C GLU A 136 2.89 8.74 -11.46
N VAL A 137 1.99 7.76 -11.47
CA VAL A 137 0.66 7.88 -10.82
C VAL A 137 0.84 8.11 -9.32
N PHE A 138 1.60 7.26 -8.65
CA PHE A 138 1.82 7.41 -7.20
C PHE A 138 2.83 8.51 -6.87
N HIS A 139 3.80 8.77 -7.73
CA HIS A 139 4.75 9.87 -7.53
C HIS A 139 4.04 11.23 -7.47
N ILE A 140 3.12 11.50 -8.39
CA ILE A 140 2.32 12.73 -8.38
C ILE A 140 1.52 12.86 -7.09
N ILE A 141 0.84 11.80 -6.65
CA ILE A 141 0.02 11.81 -5.45
C ILE A 141 0.88 11.96 -4.17
N ALA A 142 2.00 11.24 -4.09
CA ALA A 142 2.92 11.34 -2.96
C ALA A 142 3.54 12.74 -2.81
N ARG A 143 3.85 13.40 -3.93
CA ARG A 143 4.34 14.80 -3.92
C ARG A 143 3.30 15.83 -3.53
N LEU A 144 2.02 15.56 -3.75
CA LEU A 144 0.92 16.43 -3.30
C LEU A 144 0.62 16.23 -1.83
N ALA A 145 0.69 15.01 -1.36
CA ALA A 145 0.33 14.65 0.01
C ALA A 145 1.30 15.25 1.04
N ARG A 146 0.80 15.43 2.27
CA ARG A 146 1.65 15.80 3.42
C ARG A 146 2.73 14.75 3.70
N ALA A 147 2.40 13.49 3.51
CA ALA A 147 3.28 12.33 3.59
C ALA A 147 2.59 11.11 2.94
N HIS A 148 3.34 10.06 2.76
CA HIS A 148 2.79 8.78 2.29
C HIS A 148 3.41 7.60 3.03
N THR A 149 2.78 6.44 2.92
CA THR A 149 3.33 5.14 3.29
C THR A 149 3.08 4.15 2.17
N GLY A 150 4.01 3.24 1.93
CA GLY A 150 3.87 2.24 0.88
C GLY A 150 4.77 1.03 1.12
N TYR A 151 4.37 -0.12 0.58
CA TYR A 151 5.11 -1.37 0.69
C TYR A 151 5.07 -2.12 -0.63
N THR A 152 6.16 -2.81 -0.98
CA THR A 152 6.20 -3.66 -2.17
C THR A 152 6.90 -4.99 -1.89
N HIS A 153 6.36 -6.09 -2.41
CA HIS A 153 7.01 -7.40 -2.48
C HIS A 153 7.67 -7.66 -3.84
N GLN A 154 7.62 -6.67 -4.75
CA GLN A 154 8.00 -6.89 -6.14
C GLN A 154 9.43 -6.45 -6.49
N ALA A 155 10.30 -6.16 -5.51
CA ALA A 155 11.67 -5.70 -5.76
C ALA A 155 12.53 -6.68 -6.61
N ASN A 156 12.17 -7.95 -6.69
CA ASN A 156 12.80 -8.96 -7.55
C ASN A 156 12.04 -9.23 -8.86
N HIS A 157 10.91 -8.54 -9.10
CA HIS A 157 10.15 -8.74 -10.33
C HIS A 157 10.91 -8.17 -11.54
N LYS A 158 10.91 -8.88 -12.67
CA LYS A 158 11.65 -8.46 -13.89
C LYS A 158 11.30 -7.07 -14.41
N ASN A 159 10.05 -6.65 -14.21
CA ASN A 159 9.52 -5.35 -14.62
C ASN A 159 9.51 -4.32 -13.47
N PHE A 160 10.18 -4.59 -12.35
CA PHE A 160 10.15 -3.69 -11.20
C PHE A 160 10.85 -2.36 -11.52
N ASP A 161 10.13 -1.27 -11.37
CA ASP A 161 10.68 0.07 -11.46
C ASP A 161 11.37 0.45 -10.14
N LYS A 162 12.72 0.51 -10.15
CA LYS A 162 13.51 0.82 -8.94
C LYS A 162 13.22 2.19 -8.34
N ARG A 163 12.58 3.11 -9.07
CA ARG A 163 12.14 4.39 -8.52
C ARG A 163 11.16 4.20 -7.37
N TYR A 164 10.45 3.05 -7.31
CA TYR A 164 9.58 2.71 -6.19
C TYR A 164 10.30 2.59 -4.83
N PHE A 165 11.63 2.45 -4.79
CA PHE A 165 12.40 2.54 -3.55
C PHE A 165 12.30 3.91 -2.87
N THR A 166 11.91 4.95 -3.61
CA THR A 166 11.66 6.30 -3.06
C THR A 166 10.23 6.53 -2.57
N LEU A 167 9.34 5.56 -2.75
CA LEU A 167 7.93 5.64 -2.36
C LEU A 167 7.49 4.50 -1.44
N CYS A 168 8.19 3.35 -1.49
CA CYS A 168 7.78 2.15 -0.80
C CYS A 168 8.95 1.49 -0.09
N GLN A 169 8.70 1.01 1.12
CA GLN A 169 9.60 0.05 1.73
C GLN A 169 9.45 -1.30 1.04
N VAL A 170 10.57 -2.01 0.88
CA VAL A 170 10.54 -3.37 0.37
C VAL A 170 10.16 -4.31 1.52
N SER A 171 9.07 -5.03 1.33
CA SER A 171 8.64 -6.06 2.28
C SER A 171 9.64 -7.21 2.29
N ALA A 172 10.06 -7.60 3.49
CA ALA A 172 11.00 -8.69 3.70
C ALA A 172 10.43 -9.68 4.72
N ASP A 173 10.50 -10.95 4.38
CA ASP A 173 9.93 -12.05 5.18
C ASP A 173 11.01 -12.78 6.00
N SER A 174 12.25 -12.30 5.96
CA SER A 174 13.37 -12.85 6.74
C SER A 174 14.50 -11.82 6.89
N PRO A 175 15.40 -11.99 7.89
CA PRO A 175 16.61 -11.18 8.04
C PRO A 175 17.50 -11.18 6.80
N LYS A 176 17.64 -12.33 6.13
CA LYS A 176 18.43 -12.49 4.90
C LYS A 176 17.87 -11.65 3.75
N GLN A 177 16.55 -11.64 3.58
CA GLN A 177 15.90 -10.81 2.55
C GLN A 177 16.05 -9.32 2.87
N ALA A 178 15.80 -8.91 4.11
CA ALA A 178 15.96 -7.51 4.53
C ALA A 178 17.39 -7.02 4.23
N THR A 179 18.41 -7.76 4.68
CA THR A 179 19.81 -7.42 4.43
C THR A 179 20.14 -7.34 2.93
N LYS A 180 19.57 -8.26 2.11
CA LYS A 180 19.75 -8.23 0.65
C LYS A 180 19.20 -6.93 0.05
N TYR A 181 17.99 -6.52 0.42
CA TYR A 181 17.37 -5.33 -0.15
C TYR A 181 18.02 -4.03 0.37
N GLN A 182 18.42 -3.99 1.64
CA GLN A 182 19.17 -2.86 2.21
C GLN A 182 20.50 -2.63 1.49
N LYS A 183 21.23 -3.70 1.12
CA LYS A 183 22.45 -3.63 0.29
C LYS A 183 22.19 -3.07 -1.12
N GLN A 184 20.94 -3.10 -1.61
CA GLN A 184 20.53 -2.51 -2.88
C GLN A 184 20.07 -1.05 -2.71
N GLY A 185 20.19 -0.48 -1.51
CA GLY A 185 19.78 0.89 -1.19
C GLY A 185 18.30 1.06 -0.83
N ALA A 186 17.53 -0.02 -0.74
CA ALA A 186 16.13 0.05 -0.35
C ALA A 186 15.96 0.13 1.18
N LYS A 187 14.96 0.85 1.64
CA LYS A 187 14.42 0.70 2.99
C LYS A 187 13.49 -0.50 3.05
N THR A 188 13.51 -1.22 4.17
CA THR A 188 12.77 -2.47 4.33
C THR A 188 11.70 -2.38 5.40
N PHE A 189 10.61 -3.11 5.18
CA PHE A 189 9.61 -3.44 6.18
C PHE A 189 9.65 -4.95 6.39
N ARG A 190 10.30 -5.39 7.48
CA ARG A 190 10.49 -6.80 7.78
C ARG A 190 9.41 -7.29 8.76
N VAL A 191 8.78 -8.41 8.43
CA VAL A 191 8.00 -9.15 9.40
C VAL A 191 8.96 -10.06 10.17
N ALA A 192 9.07 -9.81 11.48
CA ALA A 192 9.94 -10.54 12.40
C ALA A 192 9.19 -11.69 13.06
N MET A 193 9.84 -12.86 13.15
CA MET A 193 9.35 -14.00 13.90
C MET A 193 9.58 -13.79 15.39
N GLU A 194 8.87 -14.53 16.23
CA GLU A 194 9.14 -14.59 17.65
C GLU A 194 10.60 -15.01 17.88
N GLY A 195 11.33 -14.21 18.65
CA GLY A 195 12.77 -14.41 18.90
C GLY A 195 13.71 -13.77 17.87
N ASP A 196 13.22 -13.26 16.73
CA ASP A 196 14.04 -12.46 15.83
C ASP A 196 14.31 -11.08 16.47
N GLY A 197 15.58 -10.77 16.71
CA GLY A 197 15.98 -9.41 17.11
C GLY A 197 15.88 -8.41 15.96
N LEU A 198 16.05 -7.13 16.28
CA LEU A 198 16.20 -6.07 15.29
C LEU A 198 17.54 -6.22 14.55
N LEU A 199 17.54 -6.02 13.26
CA LEU A 199 18.76 -5.89 12.48
C LEU A 199 19.39 -4.51 12.69
N PRO A 200 20.72 -4.34 12.45
CA PRO A 200 21.35 -3.03 12.52
C PRO A 200 20.61 -1.99 11.66
N GLY A 201 20.21 -0.89 12.27
CA GLY A 201 19.47 0.18 11.60
C GLY A 201 17.96 -0.07 11.42
N GLU A 202 17.42 -1.14 11.97
CA GLU A 202 15.95 -1.32 12.10
C GLU A 202 15.43 -0.70 13.40
N ILE A 203 14.18 -0.25 13.38
CA ILE A 203 13.40 0.07 14.56
C ILE A 203 12.09 -0.73 14.52
N GLU A 204 11.45 -0.91 15.67
CA GLU A 204 10.13 -1.51 15.76
C GLU A 204 9.07 -0.61 15.11
N CYS A 205 8.00 -1.21 14.59
CA CYS A 205 6.85 -0.47 14.10
C CYS A 205 6.14 0.27 15.25
N LEU A 206 6.26 1.60 15.29
CA LEU A 206 5.68 2.42 16.36
C LEU A 206 4.15 2.30 16.48
N SER A 207 3.47 1.87 15.44
CA SER A 207 2.04 1.58 15.52
C SER A 207 1.73 0.28 16.25
N ASP A 208 2.70 -0.61 16.34
CA ASP A 208 2.59 -1.88 17.04
C ASP A 208 3.10 -1.77 18.47
N SER A 209 4.28 -1.14 18.68
CA SER A 209 4.91 -0.97 20.01
C SER A 209 4.23 0.12 20.86
N ASP A 210 3.89 1.25 20.26
CA ASP A 210 3.46 2.45 20.98
C ASP A 210 2.05 2.93 20.63
N GLY A 211 1.34 2.23 19.72
CA GLY A 211 -0.01 2.61 19.29
C GLY A 211 -0.08 3.88 18.45
N ILE A 212 1.06 4.39 17.95
CA ILE A 212 1.11 5.61 17.13
C ILE A 212 0.50 5.34 15.76
N GLN A 213 -0.51 6.12 15.35
CA GLN A 213 -1.14 5.96 14.05
C GLN A 213 -0.17 6.28 12.89
N CYS A 214 -0.34 5.61 11.76
CA CYS A 214 0.54 5.81 10.59
C CYS A 214 0.50 7.25 10.06
N VAL A 215 -0.63 7.98 10.21
CA VAL A 215 -0.74 9.40 9.85
C VAL A 215 0.16 10.32 10.66
N ASP A 216 0.58 9.90 11.84
CA ASP A 216 1.49 10.64 12.73
C ASP A 216 2.92 10.11 12.60
N CYS A 217 3.12 8.81 12.52
CA CYS A 217 4.41 8.15 12.40
C CYS A 217 5.14 8.45 11.08
N LYS A 218 4.55 8.16 9.92
CA LYS A 218 5.02 8.44 8.54
C LYS A 218 6.35 7.78 8.11
N LEU A 219 6.93 6.90 8.89
CA LEU A 219 8.27 6.34 8.64
C LEU A 219 8.34 5.32 7.50
N CYS A 220 7.19 4.84 7.01
CA CYS A 220 7.12 3.83 5.95
C CYS A 220 7.02 4.46 4.56
N ASP A 221 7.87 5.44 4.27
CA ASP A 221 7.85 6.27 3.06
C ASP A 221 8.84 5.82 1.96
N GLY A 222 9.57 4.73 2.20
CA GLY A 222 10.59 4.21 1.29
C GLY A 222 12.00 4.79 1.50
N VAL A 223 12.15 5.90 2.26
CA VAL A 223 13.44 6.58 2.40
C VAL A 223 13.89 6.81 3.85
N SER A 224 12.94 6.92 4.79
CA SER A 224 13.26 7.34 6.16
C SER A 224 13.93 6.24 6.97
N GLN A 225 13.31 5.06 7.16
CA GLN A 225 13.77 4.08 8.14
C GLN A 225 13.52 2.63 7.70
N ASN A 226 14.38 1.70 8.15
CA ASN A 226 14.07 0.29 8.11
C ASN A 226 13.19 -0.08 9.31
N ILE A 227 12.09 -0.76 9.07
CA ILE A 227 11.10 -1.10 10.10
C ILE A 227 11.02 -2.62 10.25
N ALA A 228 10.96 -3.10 11.47
CA ALA A 228 10.55 -4.46 11.79
C ALA A 228 9.21 -4.45 12.53
N ILE A 229 8.36 -5.42 12.25
CA ILE A 229 7.10 -5.64 12.95
C ILE A 229 7.00 -7.11 13.36
N ALA A 230 6.61 -7.38 14.59
CA ALA A 230 6.34 -8.74 15.03
C ALA A 230 5.18 -9.35 14.23
N VAL A 231 5.31 -10.62 13.86
CA VAL A 231 4.22 -11.34 13.21
C VAL A 231 2.98 -11.31 14.11
N HIS A 232 1.86 -10.85 13.59
CA HIS A 232 0.62 -10.69 14.34
C HIS A 232 -0.62 -10.94 13.47
N GLY A 233 -1.79 -10.98 14.12
CA GLY A 233 -3.08 -11.14 13.46
C GLY A 233 -3.51 -12.60 13.29
N SER A 234 -4.73 -12.79 12.82
CA SER A 234 -5.41 -14.10 12.75
C SER A 234 -4.77 -15.12 11.79
N ARG A 235 -3.82 -14.68 10.96
CA ARG A 235 -3.12 -15.54 9.98
C ARG A 235 -1.61 -15.65 10.25
N SER A 236 -1.16 -15.28 11.44
CA SER A 236 0.27 -15.34 11.84
C SER A 236 0.87 -16.74 11.69
N SER A 237 0.12 -17.80 12.05
CA SER A 237 0.56 -19.19 11.86
C SER A 237 0.88 -19.56 10.41
N LYS A 238 0.17 -18.97 9.45
CA LYS A 238 0.45 -19.19 8.02
C LYS A 238 1.72 -18.49 7.55
N PHE A 239 2.10 -17.39 8.19
CA PHE A 239 3.36 -16.70 7.90
C PHE A 239 4.56 -17.61 8.20
N ASN A 240 4.56 -18.22 9.36
CA ASN A 240 5.62 -19.16 9.79
C ASN A 240 5.79 -20.31 8.80
N THR A 241 4.69 -20.94 8.39
CA THR A 241 4.70 -22.04 7.43
C THR A 241 5.27 -21.62 6.07
N ALA A 242 4.92 -20.43 5.59
CA ALA A 242 5.39 -19.93 4.29
C ALA A 242 6.88 -19.60 4.27
N ILE A 243 7.46 -19.16 5.41
CA ILE A 243 8.90 -18.87 5.53
C ILE A 243 9.71 -20.14 5.65
N ILE A 244 9.29 -21.10 6.49
CA ILE A 244 9.98 -22.40 6.69
C ILE A 244 10.06 -23.16 5.37
N ALA A 245 9.03 -23.12 4.54
CA ALA A 245 8.99 -23.77 3.24
C ALA A 245 9.95 -23.17 2.19
N ARG A 246 10.58 -22.02 2.47
CA ARG A 246 11.44 -21.27 1.54
C ARG A 246 12.87 -21.04 2.04
N GLY A 247 13.19 -21.55 3.25
CA GLY A 247 14.49 -21.51 3.93
C GLY A 247 15.58 -22.29 3.29
#